data_7f6b2c39124989f228e7c42f6c5b520e
#
_entry.id   7f6b2c39124989f228e7c42f6c5b520e
#
_cell.length_a   1.000
_cell.length_b   1.000
_cell.length_c   1.000
_cell.angle_alpha   90.00
_cell.angle_beta   90.00
_cell.angle_gamma   90.00
#
_symmetry.space_group_name_H-M   'P 1'
#
loop_
_entity.id
_entity.type
_entity.pdbx_description
1 polymer ?
#
loop_
_entity_poly.entity_id
_entity_poly.type
_entity_poly.pdbx_seq_one_letter_code
_entity_poly.pdbx_strand_id
1 'polypeptide(L)'
;AGNGYNGTVINADVKEEDGKNWLDLNGDGSLTTGLRSVDYPYTVQFDLKVDKKGDAQLFDGRDGRLSIGSDGKLKINRSYFEQKFDYTIPENKSVNVTIVGTQQVTKLYINGEFKQALTRTTNSETDYNHLLSTFVFPLTTIGNGFDGKIADLKVYDKALSPKTIKLAAEGKAVTEVNVAQDKAAAGTAQHKGDGNYDNANKKLRVGWKAIDGDGNTADGKHGTDVSEKDSFFEGLYADSSFAVDMLQTHQIDHLVLQWDKAPATFKLQVSSDGKVWKDIEGKASIKGESVNTIKFEQPLETRYIKMQGVDGTFQLREFEAYETVNKDHLKETLKAADDKLKEYGIQYGDEKYKEFFAAYMEAESAYENAYALNHNVSEKADALKAETEKLENLNPKPEPTPELKSV
;
A
#
# COMPACT_ATOMS: atom_id res chain seq x y z
N ALA A 1 -16.66 2.69 11.56
CA ALA A 1 -15.67 2.14 10.65
C ALA A 1 -16.20 0.85 10.05
N GLY A 2 -16.21 0.76 8.74
CA GLY A 2 -16.92 -0.24 7.97
C GLY A 2 -16.54 -1.70 8.18
N ASN A 3 -15.45 -2.00 8.83
CA ASN A 3 -14.93 -3.36 9.01
C ASN A 3 -15.17 -3.92 10.44
N GLY A 4 -16.16 -3.41 11.17
CA GLY A 4 -16.43 -3.84 12.54
C GLY A 4 -15.45 -3.30 13.60
N TYR A 5 -14.48 -2.51 13.21
CA TYR A 5 -13.54 -1.84 14.11
C TYR A 5 -14.10 -0.50 14.59
N ASN A 6 -15.16 -0.56 15.38
CA ASN A 6 -15.75 0.63 15.97
C ASN A 6 -14.87 1.11 17.12
N GLY A 7 -14.51 2.41 17.09
CA GLY A 7 -13.77 3.05 18.15
C GLY A 7 -14.69 3.83 19.09
N THR A 8 -14.15 4.16 20.28
CA THR A 8 -14.80 5.06 21.24
C THR A 8 -14.15 6.44 21.13
N VAL A 9 -14.97 7.45 20.80
CA VAL A 9 -14.56 8.83 20.71
C VAL A 9 -14.74 9.50 22.09
N ILE A 10 -13.71 10.25 22.52
CA ILE A 10 -13.70 11.00 23.79
C ILE A 10 -13.27 12.42 23.47
N ASN A 11 -14.05 13.42 23.86
CA ASN A 11 -13.79 14.85 23.69
C ASN A 11 -13.40 15.28 22.27
N ALA A 12 -13.91 14.58 21.26
CA ALA A 12 -13.63 14.85 19.85
C ALA A 12 -14.92 14.83 19.06
N ASP A 13 -14.97 15.57 17.98
CA ASP A 13 -16.12 15.69 17.10
C ASP A 13 -15.77 15.27 15.67
N VAL A 14 -16.76 14.78 14.93
CA VAL A 14 -16.64 14.62 13.49
C VAL A 14 -17.18 15.86 12.82
N LYS A 15 -16.35 16.58 12.06
CA LYS A 15 -16.70 17.81 11.33
C LYS A 15 -16.50 17.62 9.83
N GLU A 16 -17.47 18.05 9.06
CA GLU A 16 -17.33 18.12 7.60
C GLU A 16 -16.61 19.42 7.22
N GLU A 17 -15.51 19.30 6.47
CA GLU A 17 -14.75 20.41 5.93
C GLU A 17 -14.26 20.03 4.52
N ASP A 18 -14.57 20.86 3.52
CA ASP A 18 -14.21 20.64 2.10
C ASP A 18 -14.70 19.28 1.54
N GLY A 19 -15.91 18.84 1.95
CA GLY A 19 -16.53 17.58 1.51
C GLY A 19 -15.90 16.33 2.12
N LYS A 20 -15.10 16.47 3.17
CA LYS A 20 -14.42 15.39 3.89
C LYS A 20 -14.81 15.41 5.37
N ASN A 21 -15.00 14.24 5.96
CA ASN A 21 -15.25 14.09 7.38
C ASN A 21 -13.94 14.01 8.15
N TRP A 22 -13.70 14.95 9.03
CA TRP A 22 -12.54 15.05 9.89
C TRP A 22 -12.86 14.68 11.32
N LEU A 23 -12.04 13.86 11.96
CA LEU A 23 -12.02 13.71 13.41
C LEU A 23 -11.24 14.90 13.98
N ASP A 24 -11.96 15.83 14.59
CA ASP A 24 -11.41 17.04 15.23
C ASP A 24 -11.08 16.74 16.70
N LEU A 25 -9.81 16.79 17.04
CA LEU A 25 -9.26 16.36 18.33
C LEU A 25 -9.13 17.51 19.36
N ASN A 26 -9.18 18.76 18.92
CA ASN A 26 -9.27 19.98 19.75
C ASN A 26 -8.27 20.06 20.94
N GLY A 27 -7.15 19.35 20.89
CA GLY A 27 -6.12 19.34 21.93
C GLY A 27 -6.33 18.37 23.09
N ASP A 28 -7.55 17.93 23.38
CA ASP A 28 -7.90 16.97 24.45
C ASP A 28 -8.72 15.78 23.96
N GLY A 29 -9.06 15.77 22.67
CA GLY A 29 -9.80 14.69 22.06
C GLY A 29 -8.97 13.45 21.74
N SER A 30 -9.65 12.30 21.73
CA SER A 30 -9.05 11.03 21.32
C SER A 30 -10.07 10.06 20.77
N LEU A 31 -9.58 9.10 19.97
CA LEU A 31 -10.31 7.93 19.52
C LEU A 31 -9.58 6.67 19.97
N THR A 32 -10.19 5.87 20.82
CA THR A 32 -9.69 4.54 21.15
C THR A 32 -10.24 3.54 20.14
N THR A 33 -9.38 2.82 19.45
CA THR A 33 -9.76 1.81 18.46
C THR A 33 -9.82 0.42 19.10
N GLY A 34 -10.46 -0.54 18.42
CA GLY A 34 -10.38 -1.96 18.78
C GLY A 34 -9.08 -2.64 18.33
N LEU A 35 -8.18 -1.90 17.65
CA LEU A 35 -6.93 -2.40 17.12
C LEU A 35 -5.79 -2.16 18.12
N ARG A 36 -4.74 -2.96 18.01
CA ARG A 36 -3.56 -2.84 18.87
C ARG A 36 -2.41 -2.16 18.15
N SER A 37 -1.97 -2.75 17.07
CA SER A 37 -0.84 -2.31 16.27
C SER A 37 -0.85 -3.03 14.92
N VAL A 38 -0.04 -2.55 13.99
CA VAL A 38 0.25 -3.21 12.72
C VAL A 38 1.74 -3.51 12.65
N ASP A 39 2.06 -4.80 12.46
CA ASP A 39 3.44 -5.25 12.26
C ASP A 39 3.90 -4.94 10.83
N TYR A 40 5.21 -4.74 10.67
CA TYR A 40 5.80 -4.60 9.34
C TYR A 40 5.88 -5.95 8.60
N PRO A 41 5.76 -5.95 7.22
CA PRO A 41 5.60 -4.77 6.37
C PRO A 41 4.21 -4.18 6.43
N TYR A 42 4.11 -2.85 6.49
CA TYR A 42 2.82 -2.14 6.46
C TYR A 42 2.92 -0.82 5.71
N THR A 43 1.76 -0.28 5.37
CA THR A 43 1.57 1.13 5.01
C THR A 43 0.39 1.68 5.79
N VAL A 44 0.59 2.81 6.45
CA VAL A 44 -0.48 3.58 7.10
C VAL A 44 -0.55 4.95 6.44
N GLN A 45 -1.70 5.29 5.92
CA GLN A 45 -1.98 6.55 5.24
C GLN A 45 -3.13 7.26 5.93
N PHE A 46 -3.01 8.57 6.14
CA PHE A 46 -4.06 9.42 6.72
C PHE A 46 -3.84 10.86 6.30
N ASP A 47 -4.92 11.63 6.32
CA ASP A 47 -4.85 13.06 6.17
C ASP A 47 -4.69 13.72 7.53
N LEU A 48 -3.80 14.69 7.62
CA LEU A 48 -3.44 15.40 8.83
C LEU A 48 -3.56 16.91 8.61
N LYS A 49 -4.23 17.59 9.53
CA LYS A 49 -4.27 19.05 9.62
C LYS A 49 -3.87 19.45 11.04
N VAL A 50 -2.78 20.16 11.17
CA VAL A 50 -2.29 20.71 12.43
C VAL A 50 -2.84 22.11 12.59
N ASP A 51 -3.73 22.33 13.56
CA ASP A 51 -4.29 23.65 13.83
C ASP A 51 -3.33 24.46 14.69
N LYS A 52 -2.67 23.81 15.66
CA LYS A 52 -1.65 24.43 16.49
C LYS A 52 -0.51 23.47 16.77
N LYS A 53 0.72 23.91 16.57
CA LYS A 53 1.93 23.13 16.90
C LYS A 53 2.09 22.97 18.40
N GLY A 54 2.43 21.76 18.81
CA GLY A 54 2.71 21.38 20.18
C GLY A 54 3.30 19.97 20.21
N ASP A 55 3.86 19.58 21.35
CA ASP A 55 4.25 18.19 21.55
C ASP A 55 2.99 17.38 21.83
N ALA A 56 2.65 16.44 20.94
CA ALA A 56 1.43 15.68 20.99
C ALA A 56 1.60 14.25 20.42
N GLN A 57 0.70 13.35 20.83
CA GLN A 57 0.65 12.00 20.31
C GLN A 57 -0.43 11.92 19.21
N LEU A 58 -0.02 11.52 18.02
CA LEU A 58 -0.95 11.28 16.92
C LEU A 58 -1.53 9.87 16.98
N PHE A 59 -0.66 8.87 17.18
CA PHE A 59 -1.02 7.47 17.36
C PHE A 59 -0.23 6.90 18.53
N ASP A 60 -0.89 6.20 19.43
CA ASP A 60 -0.28 5.61 20.61
C ASP A 60 -0.71 4.15 20.78
N GLY A 61 0.20 3.34 21.34
CA GLY A 61 -0.01 1.95 21.64
C GLY A 61 1.09 1.39 22.54
N ARG A 62 0.93 0.12 22.90
CA ARG A 62 1.89 -0.54 23.79
C ARG A 62 3.31 -0.59 23.23
N ASP A 63 3.43 -0.82 21.92
CA ASP A 63 4.70 -1.18 21.29
C ASP A 63 5.37 0.02 20.62
N GLY A 64 4.71 1.16 20.58
CA GLY A 64 5.25 2.35 19.95
C GLY A 64 4.31 3.54 19.97
N ARG A 65 4.81 4.65 19.44
CA ARG A 65 4.12 5.92 19.39
C ARG A 65 4.56 6.72 18.19
N LEU A 66 3.60 7.25 17.41
CA LEU A 66 3.84 8.29 16.43
C LEU A 66 3.39 9.62 17.05
N SER A 67 4.32 10.54 17.22
CA SER A 67 4.07 11.85 17.81
C SER A 67 4.47 12.98 16.87
N ILE A 68 4.01 14.19 17.17
CA ILE A 68 4.46 15.42 16.53
C ILE A 68 5.08 16.32 17.58
N GLY A 69 6.22 16.93 17.26
CA GLY A 69 6.90 17.88 18.14
C GLY A 69 6.39 19.30 17.96
N SER A 70 6.74 20.17 18.91
CA SER A 70 6.49 21.62 18.83
C SER A 70 7.17 22.28 17.62
N ASP A 71 8.16 21.61 17.02
CA ASP A 71 8.80 21.99 15.75
C ASP A 71 7.99 21.54 14.51
N GLY A 72 6.85 20.87 14.71
CA GLY A 72 6.00 20.34 13.65
C GLY A 72 6.55 19.11 12.96
N LYS A 73 7.56 18.44 13.51
CA LYS A 73 8.17 17.25 12.92
C LYS A 73 7.60 15.98 13.53
N LEU A 74 7.36 14.98 12.69
CA LEU A 74 6.91 13.66 13.13
C LEU A 74 8.07 12.87 13.77
N LYS A 75 7.75 12.14 14.82
CA LYS A 75 8.67 11.32 15.59
C LYS A 75 8.08 9.94 15.79
N ILE A 76 8.92 8.91 15.65
CA ILE A 76 8.60 7.56 16.07
C ILE A 76 9.33 7.24 17.36
N ASN A 77 8.59 6.71 18.32
CA ASN A 77 9.13 6.32 19.62
C ASN A 77 8.88 4.83 19.85
N ARG A 78 9.88 4.13 20.34
CA ARG A 78 9.77 2.76 20.82
C ARG A 78 10.53 2.65 22.15
N SER A 79 9.82 2.36 23.24
CA SER A 79 10.39 2.30 24.57
C SER A 79 11.17 3.58 24.93
N TYR A 80 12.49 3.52 25.01
CA TYR A 80 13.37 4.62 25.38
C TYR A 80 13.99 5.36 24.19
N PHE A 81 13.63 4.97 22.95
CA PHE A 81 14.26 5.48 21.75
C PHE A 81 13.30 6.33 20.93
N GLU A 82 13.81 7.43 20.42
CA GLU A 82 13.10 8.34 19.54
C GLU A 82 13.92 8.60 18.28
N GLN A 83 13.28 8.51 17.13
CA GLN A 83 13.81 9.02 15.87
C GLN A 83 12.84 10.04 15.26
N LYS A 84 13.37 11.07 14.64
CA LYS A 84 12.63 12.18 14.11
C LYS A 84 12.84 12.31 12.60
N PHE A 85 11.74 12.51 11.87
CA PHE A 85 11.80 12.93 10.47
C PHE A 85 12.15 14.41 10.37
N ASP A 86 12.89 14.79 9.33
CA ASP A 86 13.30 16.19 9.15
C ASP A 86 12.22 17.07 8.49
N TYR A 87 11.17 16.47 7.94
CA TYR A 87 10.09 17.23 7.34
C TYR A 87 9.19 17.88 8.39
N THR A 88 8.93 19.20 8.22
CA THR A 88 8.02 19.96 9.09
C THR A 88 6.62 20.00 8.48
N ILE A 89 5.64 19.47 9.20
CA ILE A 89 4.22 19.56 8.83
C ILE A 89 3.77 21.03 8.92
N PRO A 90 3.16 21.60 7.88
CA PRO A 90 2.66 22.97 7.91
C PRO A 90 1.42 23.09 8.81
N GLU A 91 1.27 24.23 9.53
CA GLU A 91 0.04 24.55 10.25
C GLU A 91 -1.06 24.99 9.29
N ASN A 92 -2.31 24.71 9.67
CA ASN A 92 -3.54 25.14 8.98
C ASN A 92 -3.62 24.68 7.51
N LYS A 93 -2.86 23.64 7.15
CA LYS A 93 -2.91 23.01 5.83
C LYS A 93 -3.08 21.51 5.98
N SER A 94 -4.01 20.94 5.24
CA SER A 94 -4.13 19.51 5.12
C SER A 94 -2.97 18.94 4.33
N VAL A 95 -2.39 17.84 4.81
CA VAL A 95 -1.39 17.03 4.11
C VAL A 95 -1.78 15.56 4.22
N ASN A 96 -1.59 14.82 3.13
CA ASN A 96 -1.66 13.37 3.20
C ASN A 96 -0.32 12.84 3.72
N VAL A 97 -0.36 12.12 4.84
CA VAL A 97 0.81 11.49 5.47
C VAL A 97 0.76 9.99 5.19
N THR A 98 1.83 9.44 4.66
CA THR A 98 1.98 7.99 4.50
C THR A 98 3.25 7.53 5.21
N ILE A 99 3.10 6.56 6.11
CA ILE A 99 4.19 5.88 6.80
C ILE A 99 4.28 4.45 6.27
N VAL A 100 5.43 4.08 5.74
CA VAL A 100 5.71 2.71 5.30
C VAL A 100 6.75 2.10 6.23
N GLY A 101 6.39 1.01 6.89
CA GLY A 101 7.30 0.24 7.74
C GLY A 101 7.74 -1.04 7.05
N THR A 102 9.04 -1.29 7.04
CA THR A 102 9.64 -2.56 6.60
C THR A 102 10.51 -3.14 7.70
N GLN A 103 11.11 -4.30 7.47
CA GLN A 103 12.08 -4.88 8.42
C GLN A 103 13.34 -4.03 8.62
N GLN A 104 13.58 -3.04 7.77
CA GLN A 104 14.85 -2.32 7.76
C GLN A 104 14.69 -0.82 7.95
N VAL A 105 13.59 -0.25 7.48
CA VAL A 105 13.38 1.19 7.44
C VAL A 105 11.94 1.55 7.74
N THR A 106 11.75 2.77 8.23
CA THR A 106 10.45 3.45 8.29
C THR A 106 10.51 4.67 7.40
N LYS A 107 9.66 4.72 6.36
CA LYS A 107 9.65 5.77 5.33
C LYS A 107 8.50 6.74 5.55
N LEU A 108 8.75 8.01 5.31
CA LEU A 108 7.74 9.08 5.31
C LEU A 108 7.51 9.57 3.88
N TYR A 109 6.24 9.60 3.48
CA TYR A 109 5.76 10.28 2.29
C TYR A 109 4.76 11.37 2.70
N ILE A 110 4.81 12.49 2.00
CA ILE A 110 3.86 13.60 2.17
C ILE A 110 3.26 13.92 0.80
N ASN A 111 1.92 13.88 0.71
CA ASN A 111 1.18 14.08 -0.53
C ASN A 111 1.68 13.14 -1.66
N GLY A 112 1.98 11.89 -1.30
CA GLY A 112 2.47 10.88 -2.24
C GLY A 112 3.95 11.00 -2.61
N GLU A 113 4.68 11.99 -2.10
CA GLU A 113 6.10 12.20 -2.38
C GLU A 113 6.98 11.72 -1.23
N PHE A 114 8.01 10.95 -1.53
CA PHE A 114 9.01 10.52 -0.57
C PHE A 114 9.73 11.73 0.07
N LYS A 115 9.85 11.71 1.39
CA LYS A 115 10.56 12.75 2.14
C LYS A 115 11.80 12.22 2.83
N GLN A 116 11.71 11.08 3.51
CA GLN A 116 12.83 10.52 4.26
C GLN A 116 12.60 9.06 4.63
N ALA A 117 13.70 8.32 4.81
CA ALA A 117 13.73 7.04 5.49
C ALA A 117 14.50 7.15 6.81
N LEU A 118 13.92 6.63 7.88
CA LEU A 118 14.62 6.40 9.14
C LEU A 118 15.22 5.01 9.08
N THR A 119 16.55 4.97 9.21
CA THR A 119 17.34 3.76 9.09
C THR A 119 18.11 3.50 10.37
N ARG A 120 18.74 2.34 10.46
CA ARG A 120 19.64 1.97 11.53
C ARG A 120 20.75 3.02 11.72
N THR A 121 20.94 3.47 12.95
CA THR A 121 21.87 4.57 13.25
C THR A 121 23.24 4.12 13.76
N THR A 122 23.42 2.82 14.09
CA THR A 122 24.68 2.33 14.68
C THR A 122 25.19 1.08 14.00
N ASN A 123 26.51 0.90 14.01
CA ASN A 123 27.22 -0.27 13.45
C ASN A 123 27.42 -1.39 14.47
N SER A 124 26.94 -1.26 15.70
CA SER A 124 27.17 -2.24 16.75
C SER A 124 26.08 -3.31 16.74
N GLU A 125 26.47 -4.56 16.56
CA GLU A 125 25.57 -5.71 16.67
C GLU A 125 24.97 -5.88 18.07
N THR A 126 25.62 -5.29 19.06
CA THR A 126 25.19 -5.31 20.46
C THR A 126 24.32 -4.11 20.84
N ASP A 127 24.20 -3.12 19.97
CA ASP A 127 23.41 -1.94 20.23
C ASP A 127 21.94 -2.17 19.80
N TYR A 128 21.05 -2.15 20.76
CA TYR A 128 19.60 -2.26 20.53
C TYR A 128 19.02 -1.15 19.64
N ASN A 129 19.78 -0.11 19.36
CA ASN A 129 19.40 0.97 18.44
C ASN A 129 19.14 0.49 17.00
N HIS A 130 19.69 -0.65 16.60
CA HIS A 130 19.38 -1.23 15.28
C HIS A 130 17.91 -1.59 15.11
N LEU A 131 17.16 -1.76 16.18
CA LEU A 131 15.73 -2.03 16.15
C LEU A 131 14.88 -0.77 15.93
N LEU A 132 15.49 0.43 15.96
CA LEU A 132 14.75 1.68 15.81
C LEU A 132 14.24 1.96 14.40
N SER A 133 14.94 1.43 13.40
CA SER A 133 14.49 1.57 12.01
C SER A 133 13.23 0.75 11.70
N THR A 134 12.95 -0.27 12.53
CA THR A 134 11.72 -1.04 12.47
C THR A 134 10.70 -0.48 13.46
N PHE A 135 9.54 -0.12 12.97
CA PHE A 135 8.50 0.50 13.76
C PHE A 135 7.20 -0.27 13.61
N VAL A 136 6.74 -0.87 14.70
CA VAL A 136 5.38 -1.45 14.77
C VAL A 136 4.41 -0.28 14.92
N PHE A 137 3.54 -0.07 13.95
CA PHE A 137 2.67 1.10 13.94
C PHE A 137 1.57 0.96 14.99
N PRO A 138 1.48 1.91 15.95
CA PRO A 138 0.48 1.85 17.03
C PRO A 138 -0.89 2.28 16.53
N LEU A 139 -1.93 1.55 16.92
CA LEU A 139 -3.32 1.87 16.55
C LEU A 139 -4.30 1.85 17.72
N THR A 140 -3.82 1.72 18.95
CA THR A 140 -4.72 1.61 20.11
C THR A 140 -5.46 2.92 20.37
N THR A 141 -4.77 4.05 20.29
CA THR A 141 -5.35 5.39 20.50
C THR A 141 -4.89 6.36 19.43
N ILE A 142 -5.81 7.14 18.91
CA ILE A 142 -5.57 8.24 17.96
C ILE A 142 -5.86 9.54 18.68
N GLY A 143 -4.89 10.47 18.68
CA GLY A 143 -4.97 11.72 19.41
C GLY A 143 -4.64 11.56 20.90
N ASN A 144 -3.90 12.48 21.41
CA ASN A 144 -3.70 12.76 22.84
C ASN A 144 -2.85 14.04 22.92
N GLY A 145 -3.45 15.12 23.35
CA GLY A 145 -2.80 16.42 23.36
C GLY A 145 -2.61 17.05 21.98
N PHE A 146 -3.23 16.50 20.93
CA PHE A 146 -3.10 16.99 19.55
C PHE A 146 -4.19 18.00 19.22
N ASP A 147 -3.78 19.23 18.91
CA ASP A 147 -4.63 20.30 18.45
C ASP A 147 -4.67 20.32 16.91
N GLY A 148 -5.65 19.63 16.36
CA GLY A 148 -5.79 19.41 14.91
C GLY A 148 -6.75 18.30 14.56
N LYS A 149 -6.72 17.88 13.31
CA LYS A 149 -7.69 16.96 12.72
C LYS A 149 -7.01 15.81 11.97
N ILE A 150 -7.66 14.65 11.97
CA ILE A 150 -7.26 13.46 11.22
C ILE A 150 -8.44 12.95 10.39
N ALA A 151 -8.18 12.54 9.16
CA ALA A 151 -9.18 11.95 8.26
C ALA A 151 -8.57 10.81 7.42
N ASP A 152 -9.43 10.05 6.75
CA ASP A 152 -9.08 9.05 5.74
C ASP A 152 -7.98 8.07 6.17
N LEU A 153 -8.07 7.55 7.39
CA LEU A 153 -7.12 6.57 7.88
C LEU A 153 -7.27 5.23 7.13
N LYS A 154 -6.22 4.85 6.40
CA LYS A 154 -6.10 3.60 5.67
C LYS A 154 -4.90 2.81 6.18
N VAL A 155 -5.10 1.53 6.38
CA VAL A 155 -4.07 0.60 6.88
C VAL A 155 -3.95 -0.56 5.92
N TYR A 156 -2.74 -0.80 5.43
CA TYR A 156 -2.40 -1.90 4.55
C TYR A 156 -1.38 -2.80 5.24
N ASP A 157 -1.56 -4.10 5.13
CA ASP A 157 -0.66 -5.14 5.63
C ASP A 157 0.55 -5.40 4.68
N LYS A 158 0.92 -4.38 3.91
CA LYS A 158 1.99 -4.41 2.91
C LYS A 158 2.70 -3.07 2.82
N ALA A 159 3.97 -3.10 2.43
CA ALA A 159 4.70 -1.93 1.98
C ALA A 159 4.25 -1.56 0.56
N LEU A 160 3.45 -0.50 0.43
CA LEU A 160 3.02 -0.01 -0.88
C LEU A 160 4.21 0.57 -1.66
N SER A 161 4.21 0.35 -2.98
CA SER A 161 5.20 0.97 -3.86
C SER A 161 5.03 2.50 -3.91
N PRO A 162 6.09 3.27 -4.21
CA PRO A 162 6.01 4.71 -4.36
C PRO A 162 4.95 5.16 -5.38
N LYS A 163 4.78 4.43 -6.48
CA LYS A 163 3.74 4.67 -7.49
C LYS A 163 2.34 4.54 -6.90
N THR A 164 2.10 3.47 -6.14
CA THR A 164 0.81 3.21 -5.49
C THR A 164 0.49 4.26 -4.43
N ILE A 165 1.48 4.63 -3.60
CA ILE A 165 1.35 5.69 -2.59
C ILE A 165 0.94 7.01 -3.23
N LYS A 166 1.57 7.36 -4.36
CA LYS A 166 1.24 8.58 -5.09
C LYS A 166 -0.19 8.58 -5.62
N LEU A 167 -0.63 7.49 -6.25
CA LEU A 167 -2.01 7.37 -6.74
C LEU A 167 -3.03 7.46 -5.60
N ALA A 168 -2.78 6.77 -4.48
CA ALA A 168 -3.65 6.80 -3.31
C ALA A 168 -3.74 8.21 -2.69
N ALA A 169 -2.62 8.94 -2.59
CA ALA A 169 -2.60 10.32 -2.09
C ALA A 169 -3.33 11.31 -3.02
N GLU A 170 -3.40 11.02 -4.31
CA GLU A 170 -4.14 11.79 -5.31
C GLU A 170 -5.63 11.38 -5.38
N GLY A 171 -6.10 10.45 -4.55
CA GLY A 171 -7.46 9.91 -4.59
C GLY A 171 -7.77 9.11 -5.86
N LYS A 172 -6.74 8.63 -6.55
CA LYS A 172 -6.87 7.84 -7.78
C LYS A 172 -6.89 6.37 -7.47
N ALA A 173 -7.78 5.63 -8.12
CA ALA A 173 -7.81 4.18 -8.03
C ALA A 173 -6.52 3.56 -8.59
N VAL A 174 -6.00 2.56 -7.89
CA VAL A 174 -4.91 1.73 -8.40
C VAL A 174 -5.49 0.71 -9.37
N THR A 175 -5.11 0.82 -10.63
CA THR A 175 -5.60 -0.02 -11.74
C THR A 175 -4.55 -0.96 -12.30
N GLU A 176 -3.31 -0.89 -11.81
CA GLU A 176 -2.22 -1.81 -12.15
C GLU A 176 -1.67 -2.42 -10.87
N VAL A 177 -1.88 -3.71 -10.68
CA VAL A 177 -1.47 -4.43 -9.47
C VAL A 177 -0.20 -5.21 -9.75
N ASN A 178 0.87 -4.94 -9.00
CA ASN A 178 2.09 -5.75 -9.04
C ASN A 178 1.84 -7.07 -8.29
N VAL A 179 1.51 -8.13 -9.05
CA VAL A 179 1.19 -9.46 -8.50
C VAL A 179 2.44 -10.28 -8.12
N ALA A 180 3.64 -9.80 -8.48
CA ALA A 180 4.91 -10.39 -8.05
C ALA A 180 5.34 -9.89 -6.65
N GLN A 181 4.81 -8.77 -6.19
CA GLN A 181 5.27 -8.15 -4.94
C GLN A 181 5.07 -9.08 -3.74
N ASP A 182 6.12 -9.22 -2.93
CA ASP A 182 6.16 -10.03 -1.70
C ASP A 182 5.81 -11.53 -1.92
N LYS A 183 6.02 -12.04 -3.13
CA LYS A 183 5.79 -13.44 -3.47
C LYS A 183 7.05 -14.29 -3.27
N ALA A 184 6.93 -15.59 -3.52
CA ALA A 184 8.08 -16.47 -3.46
C ALA A 184 8.98 -16.26 -4.67
N ALA A 185 10.27 -15.97 -4.44
CA ALA A 185 11.25 -15.80 -5.49
C ALA A 185 12.47 -16.69 -5.27
N ALA A 186 13.00 -17.22 -6.34
CA ALA A 186 14.21 -18.03 -6.34
C ALA A 186 15.08 -17.71 -7.56
N GLY A 187 16.39 -17.67 -7.32
CA GLY A 187 17.36 -17.46 -8.38
C GLY A 187 18.41 -18.56 -8.40
N THR A 188 19.03 -18.75 -9.55
CA THR A 188 20.19 -19.64 -9.71
C THR A 188 21.47 -18.83 -9.66
N ALA A 189 22.54 -19.46 -9.16
CA ALA A 189 23.89 -18.89 -9.11
C ALA A 189 24.00 -17.62 -8.28
N GLN A 190 23.42 -17.64 -7.11
CA GLN A 190 23.61 -16.61 -6.10
C GLN A 190 25.04 -16.60 -5.57
N HIS A 191 25.44 -15.47 -5.01
CA HIS A 191 26.72 -15.35 -4.31
C HIS A 191 26.86 -16.43 -3.21
N LYS A 192 27.98 -17.17 -3.22
CA LYS A 192 28.30 -18.11 -2.16
C LYS A 192 28.69 -17.35 -0.89
N GLY A 193 27.83 -17.31 0.02
CA GLY A 193 27.98 -16.83 1.37
C GLY A 193 26.62 -17.02 1.97
N ASP A 194 26.44 -17.02 3.21
CA ASP A 194 25.16 -17.00 3.91
C ASP A 194 24.05 -16.17 3.24
N GLY A 195 24.28 -15.83 2.02
CA GLY A 195 23.39 -15.40 0.95
C GLY A 195 22.80 -14.01 1.12
N ASN A 196 22.85 -13.44 2.28
CA ASN A 196 21.92 -12.38 2.59
C ASN A 196 22.56 -11.04 2.86
N TYR A 197 23.81 -11.01 3.27
CA TYR A 197 24.48 -9.77 3.61
C TYR A 197 25.98 -9.81 3.26
N ASP A 198 26.42 -8.86 2.48
CA ASP A 198 27.83 -8.64 2.21
C ASP A 198 28.40 -7.68 3.25
N ASN A 199 29.03 -8.24 4.28
CA ASN A 199 29.65 -7.46 5.35
C ASN A 199 30.72 -6.49 4.85
N ALA A 200 31.42 -6.81 3.77
CA ALA A 200 32.48 -5.96 3.23
C ALA A 200 31.93 -4.72 2.53
N ASN A 201 30.81 -4.88 1.80
CA ASN A 201 30.21 -3.79 1.01
C ASN A 201 28.89 -3.28 1.58
N LYS A 202 28.42 -3.85 2.72
CA LYS A 202 27.16 -3.42 3.38
C LYS A 202 25.92 -3.56 2.48
N LYS A 203 25.84 -4.61 1.65
CA LYS A 203 24.79 -4.84 0.66
C LYS A 203 23.98 -6.08 0.96
N LEU A 204 22.67 -6.00 0.77
CA LEU A 204 21.78 -7.14 0.78
C LEU A 204 21.65 -7.70 -0.63
N ARG A 205 21.98 -9.01 -0.80
CA ARG A 205 21.94 -9.71 -2.08
C ARG A 205 20.94 -10.85 -2.01
N VAL A 206 19.68 -10.52 -1.91
CA VAL A 206 18.60 -11.48 -1.62
C VAL A 206 17.46 -11.37 -2.60
N GLY A 207 16.90 -12.52 -2.97
CA GLY A 207 15.81 -12.58 -3.94
C GLY A 207 14.57 -11.75 -3.54
N TRP A 208 14.21 -11.73 -2.26
CA TRP A 208 13.05 -11.00 -1.82
C TRP A 208 13.16 -9.47 -1.98
N LYS A 209 14.37 -8.92 -2.04
CA LYS A 209 14.60 -7.51 -2.33
C LYS A 209 14.31 -7.13 -3.78
N ALA A 210 14.31 -8.08 -4.67
CA ALA A 210 13.96 -7.86 -6.07
C ALA A 210 12.45 -8.00 -6.33
N ILE A 211 11.62 -8.13 -5.28
CA ILE A 211 10.16 -8.23 -5.37
C ILE A 211 9.46 -7.48 -4.23
N ASP A 212 10.13 -6.57 -3.53
CA ASP A 212 9.53 -5.82 -2.43
C ASP A 212 8.71 -4.59 -2.88
N GLY A 213 8.66 -4.32 -4.18
CA GLY A 213 7.90 -3.24 -4.78
C GLY A 213 8.59 -1.87 -4.70
N ASP A 214 9.85 -1.85 -4.28
CA ASP A 214 10.61 -0.62 -4.09
C ASP A 214 11.94 -0.67 -4.84
N GLY A 215 11.99 -0.37 -6.08
CA GLY A 215 13.21 -0.36 -6.92
C GLY A 215 14.43 0.39 -6.36
N ASN A 216 14.46 0.65 -5.07
CA ASN A 216 15.54 1.31 -4.32
C ASN A 216 15.90 2.71 -4.81
N THR A 217 14.94 3.38 -5.40
CA THR A 217 15.19 4.66 -6.07
C THR A 217 14.94 5.87 -5.18
N ALA A 218 14.15 5.72 -4.13
CA ALA A 218 13.58 6.85 -3.43
C ALA A 218 14.16 7.12 -2.04
N ASP A 219 14.81 6.17 -1.45
CA ASP A 219 15.06 6.22 -0.01
C ASP A 219 16.33 6.95 0.41
N GLY A 220 17.08 7.45 -0.55
CA GLY A 220 18.15 8.40 -0.26
C GLY A 220 19.27 7.88 0.64
N LYS A 221 19.62 8.61 1.67
CA LYS A 221 20.70 8.24 2.59
C LYS A 221 20.25 7.20 3.58
N HIS A 222 20.87 6.04 3.53
CA HIS A 222 20.69 4.98 4.50
C HIS A 222 21.65 5.15 5.68
N GLY A 223 21.27 4.57 6.80
CA GLY A 223 22.20 4.37 7.90
C GLY A 223 23.39 3.51 7.45
N THR A 224 24.39 3.46 8.27
CA THR A 224 25.74 2.96 7.92
C THR A 224 25.82 1.50 7.54
N ASP A 225 24.77 0.70 7.75
CA ASP A 225 24.88 -0.75 7.70
C ASP A 225 24.19 -1.43 6.53
N VAL A 226 23.05 -0.93 6.08
CA VAL A 226 22.31 -1.52 4.99
C VAL A 226 21.76 -0.41 4.11
N SER A 227 22.20 -0.37 2.86
CA SER A 227 21.65 0.51 1.84
C SER A 227 20.62 -0.26 1.04
N GLU A 228 19.36 0.10 1.12
CA GLU A 228 18.35 -0.47 0.24
C GLU A 228 18.67 -0.16 -1.22
N LYS A 229 19.23 1.03 -1.48
CA LYS A 229 19.71 1.43 -2.80
C LYS A 229 20.68 0.43 -3.42
N ASP A 230 21.45 -0.26 -2.60
CA ASP A 230 22.43 -1.27 -3.04
C ASP A 230 21.93 -2.70 -2.85
N SER A 231 20.66 -2.89 -2.54
CA SER A 231 20.06 -4.21 -2.38
C SER A 231 19.53 -4.72 -3.72
N PHE A 232 19.91 -5.94 -4.11
CA PHE A 232 19.53 -6.53 -5.38
C PHE A 232 19.71 -8.05 -5.34
N PHE A 233 19.08 -8.75 -6.26
CA PHE A 233 19.46 -10.13 -6.59
C PHE A 233 20.62 -10.12 -7.59
N GLU A 234 21.67 -10.90 -7.34
CA GLU A 234 22.85 -10.97 -8.21
C GLU A 234 22.94 -12.29 -8.96
N GLY A 235 22.96 -12.23 -10.28
CA GLY A 235 23.28 -13.33 -11.18
C GLY A 235 24.75 -13.30 -11.56
N LEU A 236 25.52 -14.29 -11.06
CA LEU A 236 26.99 -14.34 -11.22
C LEU A 236 27.47 -14.91 -12.54
N TYR A 237 26.60 -15.60 -13.27
CA TYR A 237 26.92 -16.26 -14.53
C TYR A 237 25.97 -15.79 -15.63
N ALA A 238 26.39 -15.95 -16.87
CA ALA A 238 25.62 -15.53 -18.03
C ALA A 238 24.23 -16.18 -18.10
N ASP A 239 24.09 -17.42 -17.63
CA ASP A 239 22.86 -18.19 -17.61
C ASP A 239 22.10 -18.13 -16.27
N SER A 240 22.53 -17.27 -15.34
CA SER A 240 21.82 -17.07 -14.08
C SER A 240 20.38 -16.66 -14.33
N SER A 241 19.48 -17.11 -13.47
CA SER A 241 18.06 -16.82 -13.62
C SER A 241 17.44 -16.35 -12.30
N PHE A 242 16.31 -15.67 -12.43
CA PHE A 242 15.46 -15.24 -11.35
C PHE A 242 14.01 -15.58 -11.69
N ALA A 243 13.34 -16.33 -10.83
CA ALA A 243 11.96 -16.79 -11.04
C ALA A 243 11.08 -16.38 -9.88
N VAL A 244 9.86 -16.01 -10.19
CA VAL A 244 8.82 -15.64 -9.22
C VAL A 244 7.66 -16.62 -9.32
N ASP A 245 7.21 -17.15 -8.17
CA ASP A 245 5.94 -17.86 -8.01
C ASP A 245 4.89 -16.87 -7.47
N MET A 246 3.95 -16.47 -8.28
CA MET A 246 2.87 -15.57 -7.91
C MET A 246 1.75 -16.25 -7.12
N LEU A 247 1.95 -17.54 -6.74
CA LEU A 247 1.08 -18.42 -5.93
C LEU A 247 -0.22 -18.86 -6.63
N GLN A 248 -0.71 -18.12 -7.58
CA GLN A 248 -1.85 -18.44 -8.43
C GLN A 248 -1.63 -17.95 -9.85
N THR A 249 -2.47 -18.37 -10.78
CA THR A 249 -2.46 -17.89 -12.16
C THR A 249 -2.99 -16.46 -12.22
N HIS A 250 -2.28 -15.60 -12.94
CA HIS A 250 -2.62 -14.20 -13.20
C HIS A 250 -2.64 -13.89 -14.69
N GLN A 251 -3.30 -12.80 -15.05
CA GLN A 251 -3.31 -12.22 -16.39
C GLN A 251 -2.33 -11.05 -16.45
N ILE A 252 -1.09 -11.32 -16.86
CA ILE A 252 0.00 -10.36 -16.83
C ILE A 252 0.03 -9.53 -18.10
N ASP A 253 -0.18 -8.23 -17.99
CA ASP A 253 -0.14 -7.29 -19.11
C ASP A 253 1.28 -6.85 -19.45
N HIS A 254 2.11 -6.64 -18.44
CA HIS A 254 3.49 -6.23 -18.62
C HIS A 254 4.38 -6.56 -17.43
N LEU A 255 5.68 -6.59 -17.69
CA LEU A 255 6.72 -6.68 -16.67
C LEU A 255 7.52 -5.39 -16.62
N VAL A 256 8.02 -5.05 -15.43
CA VAL A 256 9.04 -4.01 -15.24
C VAL A 256 10.21 -4.64 -14.48
N LEU A 257 11.40 -4.56 -15.10
CA LEU A 257 12.64 -5.04 -14.52
C LEU A 257 13.57 -3.85 -14.31
N GLN A 258 13.95 -3.58 -13.08
CA GLN A 258 14.86 -2.51 -12.72
C GLN A 258 16.22 -3.09 -12.33
N TRP A 259 17.28 -2.57 -12.89
CA TRP A 259 18.61 -3.12 -12.75
C TRP A 259 19.59 -2.13 -12.08
N ASP A 260 20.45 -2.64 -11.25
CA ASP A 260 21.70 -1.97 -10.90
C ASP A 260 22.74 -2.21 -11.98
N LYS A 261 22.78 -3.47 -12.46
CA LYS A 261 23.57 -3.87 -13.63
C LYS A 261 22.72 -4.79 -14.49
N ALA A 262 22.30 -4.31 -15.66
CA ALA A 262 21.58 -5.14 -16.61
C ALA A 262 22.52 -6.15 -17.28
N PRO A 263 22.06 -7.37 -17.63
CA PRO A 263 22.78 -8.26 -18.53
C PRO A 263 22.79 -7.64 -19.94
N ALA A 264 23.73 -8.07 -20.80
CA ALA A 264 23.72 -7.61 -22.19
C ALA A 264 22.41 -8.03 -22.89
N THR A 265 22.02 -9.30 -22.69
CA THR A 265 20.73 -9.83 -23.14
C THR A 265 20.16 -10.82 -22.12
N PHE A 266 18.85 -10.94 -22.10
CA PHE A 266 18.12 -11.92 -21.28
C PHE A 266 16.89 -12.44 -22.03
N LYS A 267 16.31 -13.53 -21.55
CA LYS A 267 15.05 -14.09 -22.04
C LYS A 267 14.02 -14.23 -20.92
N LEU A 268 12.76 -14.35 -21.34
CA LEU A 268 11.64 -14.58 -20.44
C LEU A 268 11.01 -15.93 -20.71
N GLN A 269 10.65 -16.63 -19.65
CA GLN A 269 10.03 -17.93 -19.66
C GLN A 269 8.85 -17.96 -18.68
N VAL A 270 7.89 -18.83 -18.97
CA VAL A 270 6.72 -19.09 -18.11
C VAL A 270 6.64 -20.57 -17.75
N SER A 271 5.94 -20.83 -16.66
CA SER A 271 5.61 -22.18 -16.23
C SER A 271 4.27 -22.21 -15.49
N SER A 272 3.55 -23.30 -15.57
CA SER A 272 2.35 -23.57 -14.77
C SER A 272 2.68 -24.35 -13.48
N ASP A 273 3.83 -25.03 -13.42
CA ASP A 273 4.21 -25.95 -12.33
C ASP A 273 5.56 -25.60 -11.67
N GLY A 274 6.26 -24.58 -12.18
CA GLY A 274 7.60 -24.18 -11.73
C GLY A 274 8.73 -25.14 -12.11
N LYS A 275 8.45 -26.21 -12.87
CA LYS A 275 9.41 -27.23 -13.27
C LYS A 275 9.69 -27.21 -14.77
N VAL A 276 8.64 -27.19 -15.58
CA VAL A 276 8.76 -27.14 -17.04
C VAL A 276 8.59 -25.70 -17.50
N TRP A 277 9.63 -25.15 -18.12
CA TRP A 277 9.70 -23.78 -18.56
C TRP A 277 9.58 -23.68 -20.09
N LYS A 278 8.78 -22.73 -20.54
CA LYS A 278 8.58 -22.41 -21.96
C LYS A 278 9.03 -20.98 -22.22
N ASP A 279 9.79 -20.78 -23.28
CA ASP A 279 10.16 -19.43 -23.73
C ASP A 279 8.89 -18.67 -24.16
N ILE A 280 8.78 -17.40 -23.79
CA ILE A 280 7.72 -16.51 -24.25
C ILE A 280 8.06 -16.12 -25.69
N GLU A 281 7.09 -16.25 -26.60
CA GLU A 281 7.27 -15.91 -28.01
C GLU A 281 7.74 -14.44 -28.17
N GLY A 282 8.74 -14.24 -29.01
CA GLY A 282 9.35 -12.93 -29.23
C GLY A 282 10.16 -12.36 -28.04
N LYS A 283 10.37 -13.15 -26.97
CA LYS A 283 11.11 -12.72 -25.75
C LYS A 283 12.34 -13.60 -25.44
N ALA A 284 12.89 -14.25 -26.46
CA ALA A 284 14.07 -15.11 -26.32
C ALA A 284 15.40 -14.33 -26.26
N SER A 285 15.41 -13.05 -26.69
CA SER A 285 16.59 -12.18 -26.60
C SER A 285 16.14 -10.73 -26.44
N ILE A 286 16.18 -10.24 -25.22
CA ILE A 286 15.83 -8.86 -24.87
C ILE A 286 17.11 -8.16 -24.44
N LYS A 287 17.39 -7.01 -25.01
CA LYS A 287 18.52 -6.17 -24.61
C LYS A 287 18.28 -5.62 -23.19
N GLY A 288 19.28 -5.75 -22.32
CA GLY A 288 19.25 -5.16 -20.99
C GLY A 288 19.40 -3.64 -21.04
N GLU A 289 18.54 -2.95 -20.31
CA GLU A 289 18.55 -1.49 -20.12
C GLU A 289 18.45 -1.23 -18.61
N SER A 290 18.68 0.01 -18.15
CA SER A 290 18.55 0.34 -16.73
C SER A 290 17.16 0.01 -16.16
N VAL A 291 16.14 0.16 -17.00
CA VAL A 291 14.76 -0.28 -16.73
C VAL A 291 14.21 -0.88 -18.02
N ASN A 292 13.79 -2.13 -17.96
CA ASN A 292 13.07 -2.78 -19.05
C ASN A 292 11.58 -2.82 -18.73
N THR A 293 10.76 -2.19 -19.56
CA THR A 293 9.29 -2.36 -19.54
C THR A 293 8.88 -3.24 -20.72
N ILE A 294 8.37 -4.44 -20.42
CA ILE A 294 8.06 -5.46 -21.42
C ILE A 294 6.56 -5.67 -21.45
N LYS A 295 5.90 -5.11 -22.47
CA LYS A 295 4.46 -5.27 -22.70
C LYS A 295 4.19 -6.53 -23.50
N PHE A 296 3.06 -7.19 -23.20
CA PHE A 296 2.52 -8.29 -23.96
C PHE A 296 1.37 -7.79 -24.85
N GLU A 297 1.24 -8.33 -26.06
CA GLU A 297 0.15 -7.95 -26.97
C GLU A 297 -1.22 -8.44 -26.46
N GLN A 298 -1.21 -9.58 -25.78
CA GLN A 298 -2.35 -10.12 -25.03
C GLN A 298 -1.85 -10.46 -23.63
N PRO A 299 -2.69 -10.32 -22.59
CA PRO A 299 -2.32 -10.71 -21.25
C PRO A 299 -1.77 -12.14 -21.19
N LEU A 300 -0.66 -12.30 -20.51
CA LEU A 300 0.01 -13.58 -20.37
C LEU A 300 -0.56 -14.34 -19.17
N GLU A 301 -1.27 -15.42 -19.43
CA GLU A 301 -1.83 -16.26 -18.37
C GLU A 301 -0.77 -17.20 -17.80
N THR A 302 -0.32 -16.93 -16.56
CA THR A 302 0.73 -17.75 -15.94
C THR A 302 0.73 -17.59 -14.41
N ARG A 303 1.27 -18.62 -13.72
CA ARG A 303 1.61 -18.57 -12.30
C ARG A 303 3.09 -18.24 -12.06
N TYR A 304 3.97 -18.74 -12.93
CA TYR A 304 5.41 -18.57 -12.75
C TYR A 304 6.02 -17.81 -13.92
N ILE A 305 6.84 -16.82 -13.61
CA ILE A 305 7.64 -16.10 -14.60
C ILE A 305 9.12 -16.21 -14.19
N LYS A 306 9.96 -16.43 -15.20
CA LYS A 306 11.41 -16.49 -15.02
C LYS A 306 12.10 -15.60 -16.04
N MET A 307 12.99 -14.76 -15.55
CA MET A 307 14.01 -14.10 -16.33
C MET A 307 15.29 -14.94 -16.26
N GLN A 308 15.94 -15.14 -17.39
CA GLN A 308 17.23 -15.82 -17.49
C GLN A 308 18.19 -14.98 -18.32
N GLY A 309 19.37 -14.71 -17.79
CA GLY A 309 20.46 -14.10 -18.54
C GLY A 309 20.84 -14.98 -19.73
N VAL A 310 21.20 -14.34 -20.84
CA VAL A 310 21.72 -14.99 -22.04
C VAL A 310 23.18 -14.61 -22.20
N ASP A 311 23.52 -13.37 -21.91
CA ASP A 311 24.88 -12.84 -21.97
C ASP A 311 25.12 -11.84 -20.84
N GLY A 312 26.21 -12.07 -20.10
CA GLY A 312 26.65 -11.22 -19.01
C GLY A 312 25.97 -11.49 -17.65
N THR A 313 26.69 -11.08 -16.61
CA THR A 313 26.19 -11.07 -15.23
C THR A 313 25.22 -9.92 -15.00
N PHE A 314 24.38 -10.01 -13.98
CA PHE A 314 23.40 -8.94 -13.71
C PHE A 314 23.17 -8.72 -12.21
N GLN A 315 22.63 -7.56 -11.91
CA GLN A 315 22.15 -7.16 -10.57
C GLN A 315 20.74 -6.60 -10.72
N LEU A 316 19.75 -7.39 -10.30
CA LEU A 316 18.32 -7.07 -10.42
C LEU A 316 17.84 -6.42 -9.13
N ARG A 317 17.39 -5.16 -9.23
CA ARG A 317 16.82 -4.41 -8.11
C ARG A 317 15.37 -4.75 -7.88
N GLU A 318 14.60 -4.81 -8.98
CA GLU A 318 13.16 -5.07 -8.88
C GLU A 318 12.66 -5.85 -10.07
N PHE A 319 11.78 -6.81 -9.79
CA PHE A 319 11.02 -7.59 -10.75
C PHE A 319 9.54 -7.40 -10.45
N GLU A 320 8.87 -6.67 -11.31
CA GLU A 320 7.44 -6.39 -11.16
C GLU A 320 6.67 -7.07 -12.29
N ALA A 321 5.53 -7.69 -11.94
CA ALA A 321 4.59 -8.26 -12.90
C ALA A 321 3.21 -7.65 -12.67
N TYR A 322 2.65 -7.01 -13.68
CA TYR A 322 1.43 -6.23 -13.53
C TYR A 322 0.23 -6.89 -14.18
N GLU A 323 -0.84 -6.97 -13.40
CA GLU A 323 -2.20 -7.26 -13.85
C GLU A 323 -2.99 -5.96 -13.88
N THR A 324 -3.61 -5.62 -15.02
CA THR A 324 -4.51 -4.47 -15.15
C THR A 324 -5.88 -4.81 -14.57
N VAL A 325 -6.36 -3.96 -13.69
CA VAL A 325 -7.66 -4.11 -13.02
C VAL A 325 -8.60 -3.01 -13.49
N ASN A 326 -9.76 -3.39 -14.02
CA ASN A 326 -10.79 -2.46 -14.38
C ASN A 326 -11.76 -2.25 -13.21
N LYS A 327 -11.78 -1.03 -12.66
CA LYS A 327 -12.66 -0.63 -11.57
C LYS A 327 -13.84 0.25 -12.01
N ASP A 328 -14.04 0.46 -13.30
CA ASP A 328 -15.10 1.36 -13.80
C ASP A 328 -16.48 0.88 -13.41
N HIS A 329 -16.78 -0.41 -13.61
CA HIS A 329 -18.07 -0.98 -13.20
C HIS A 329 -18.34 -0.83 -11.70
N LEU A 330 -17.34 -1.07 -10.84
CA LEU A 330 -17.46 -0.89 -9.40
C LEU A 330 -17.71 0.58 -9.03
N LYS A 331 -17.01 1.51 -9.70
CA LYS A 331 -17.20 2.95 -9.52
C LYS A 331 -18.63 3.40 -9.90
N GLU A 332 -19.14 2.93 -11.00
CA GLU A 332 -20.52 3.22 -11.44
C GLU A 332 -21.54 2.65 -10.47
N THR A 333 -21.32 1.44 -9.95
CA THR A 333 -22.19 0.79 -8.97
C THR A 333 -22.20 1.56 -7.64
N LEU A 334 -21.03 1.99 -7.14
CA LEU A 334 -20.93 2.83 -5.95
C LEU A 334 -21.69 4.14 -6.12
N LYS A 335 -21.50 4.80 -7.28
CA LYS A 335 -22.23 6.03 -7.59
C LYS A 335 -23.74 5.81 -7.63
N ALA A 336 -24.22 4.74 -8.24
CA ALA A 336 -25.65 4.41 -8.28
C ALA A 336 -26.21 4.16 -6.87
N ALA A 337 -25.45 3.50 -6.00
CA ALA A 337 -25.80 3.30 -4.61
C ALA A 337 -25.90 4.63 -3.83
N ASP A 338 -24.94 5.54 -4.00
CA ASP A 338 -24.97 6.89 -3.43
C ASP A 338 -26.18 7.70 -3.87
N ASP A 339 -26.51 7.64 -5.16
CA ASP A 339 -27.66 8.33 -5.71
C ASP A 339 -28.96 7.80 -5.08
N LYS A 340 -29.06 6.48 -4.81
CA LYS A 340 -30.21 5.87 -4.11
C LYS A 340 -30.28 6.24 -2.62
N LEU A 341 -29.16 6.29 -1.91
CA LEU A 341 -29.12 6.77 -0.53
C LEU A 341 -29.69 8.18 -0.42
N LYS A 342 -29.30 9.05 -1.35
CA LYS A 342 -29.81 10.44 -1.43
C LYS A 342 -31.27 10.50 -1.81
N GLU A 343 -31.69 9.72 -2.81
CA GLU A 343 -33.10 9.65 -3.28
C GLU A 343 -34.05 9.27 -2.15
N TYR A 344 -33.67 8.30 -1.31
CA TYR A 344 -34.50 7.77 -0.22
C TYR A 344 -34.22 8.44 1.14
N GLY A 345 -33.25 9.34 1.24
CA GLY A 345 -32.88 9.98 2.51
C GLY A 345 -32.37 9.00 3.57
N ILE A 346 -31.75 7.90 3.13
CA ILE A 346 -31.24 6.85 4.01
C ILE A 346 -29.95 7.32 4.67
N GLN A 347 -29.88 7.18 6.01
CA GLN A 347 -28.71 7.52 6.79
C GLN A 347 -27.94 6.27 7.20
N TYR A 348 -26.63 6.39 7.27
CA TYR A 348 -25.75 5.32 7.74
C TYR A 348 -26.10 4.94 9.17
N GLY A 349 -26.13 3.62 9.42
CA GLY A 349 -26.39 3.04 10.75
C GLY A 349 -27.85 2.66 11.00
N ASP A 350 -28.76 2.87 10.04
CA ASP A 350 -30.12 2.33 10.11
C ASP A 350 -30.11 0.81 9.95
N GLU A 351 -30.49 0.07 11.02
CA GLU A 351 -30.55 -1.39 11.04
C GLU A 351 -31.41 -2.01 9.94
N LYS A 352 -32.38 -1.27 9.43
CA LYS A 352 -33.21 -1.71 8.30
C LYS A 352 -32.38 -1.96 7.03
N TYR A 353 -31.25 -1.26 6.87
CA TYR A 353 -30.40 -1.30 5.67
C TYR A 353 -29.02 -1.89 5.94
N LYS A 354 -28.82 -2.61 7.01
CA LYS A 354 -27.51 -3.12 7.42
C LYS A 354 -26.81 -3.98 6.36
N GLU A 355 -27.56 -4.80 5.61
CA GLU A 355 -26.99 -5.67 4.56
C GLU A 355 -26.52 -4.85 3.37
N PHE A 356 -27.28 -3.81 2.99
CA PHE A 356 -26.85 -2.86 1.98
C PHE A 356 -25.58 -2.14 2.42
N PHE A 357 -25.51 -1.61 3.64
CA PHE A 357 -24.32 -0.92 4.12
C PHE A 357 -23.10 -1.85 4.23
N ALA A 358 -23.30 -3.13 4.56
CA ALA A 358 -22.22 -4.10 4.55
C ALA A 358 -21.66 -4.27 3.12
N ALA A 359 -22.52 -4.47 2.12
CA ALA A 359 -22.10 -4.60 0.73
C ALA A 359 -21.48 -3.29 0.19
N TYR A 360 -22.02 -2.14 0.57
CA TYR A 360 -21.49 -0.83 0.19
C TYR A 360 -20.04 -0.64 0.68
N MET A 361 -19.79 -0.94 1.96
CA MET A 361 -18.46 -0.82 2.56
C MET A 361 -17.45 -1.81 1.96
N GLU A 362 -17.87 -3.04 1.65
CA GLU A 362 -17.02 -4.00 0.98
C GLU A 362 -16.66 -3.54 -0.45
N ALA A 363 -17.61 -2.94 -1.16
CA ALA A 363 -17.42 -2.37 -2.48
C ALA A 363 -16.46 -1.15 -2.44
N GLU A 364 -16.66 -0.24 -1.49
CA GLU A 364 -15.73 0.88 -1.25
C GLU A 364 -14.33 0.39 -0.93
N SER A 365 -14.20 -0.58 -0.03
CA SER A 365 -12.93 -1.20 0.33
C SER A 365 -12.26 -1.83 -0.89
N ALA A 366 -12.99 -2.54 -1.75
CA ALA A 366 -12.44 -3.12 -2.97
C ALA A 366 -12.03 -2.06 -3.99
N TYR A 367 -12.78 -0.96 -4.10
CA TYR A 367 -12.43 0.15 -4.99
C TYR A 367 -11.12 0.84 -4.56
N GLU A 368 -10.94 1.07 -3.27
CA GLU A 368 -9.77 1.71 -2.70
C GLU A 368 -8.57 0.76 -2.55
N ASN A 369 -8.81 -0.55 -2.51
CA ASN A 369 -7.76 -1.54 -2.31
C ASN A 369 -6.78 -1.54 -3.49
N ALA A 370 -5.51 -1.25 -3.19
CA ALA A 370 -4.41 -1.22 -4.15
C ALA A 370 -4.05 -2.61 -4.72
N TYR A 371 -4.58 -3.69 -4.14
CA TYR A 371 -4.28 -5.08 -4.51
C TYR A 371 -5.53 -5.88 -4.91
N ALA A 372 -6.69 -5.22 -5.01
CA ALA A 372 -7.89 -5.90 -5.47
C ALA A 372 -7.75 -6.30 -6.95
N LEU A 373 -7.96 -7.56 -7.25
CA LEU A 373 -7.92 -8.11 -8.61
C LEU A 373 -9.31 -8.08 -9.25
N ASN A 374 -9.38 -8.24 -10.57
CA ASN A 374 -10.63 -8.14 -11.34
C ASN A 374 -11.77 -8.98 -10.77
N HIS A 375 -11.52 -10.22 -10.33
CA HIS A 375 -12.57 -11.08 -9.77
C HIS A 375 -13.15 -10.52 -8.46
N ASN A 376 -12.31 -9.97 -7.56
CA ASN A 376 -12.77 -9.35 -6.33
C ASN A 376 -13.59 -8.09 -6.62
N VAL A 377 -13.11 -7.25 -7.55
CA VAL A 377 -13.78 -6.01 -7.96
C VAL A 377 -15.17 -6.30 -8.54
N SER A 378 -15.28 -7.30 -9.43
CA SER A 378 -16.56 -7.69 -10.03
C SER A 378 -17.52 -8.30 -9.00
N GLU A 379 -17.04 -9.19 -8.13
CA GLU A 379 -17.87 -9.80 -7.06
C GLU A 379 -18.50 -8.73 -6.17
N LYS A 380 -17.72 -7.73 -5.74
CA LYS A 380 -18.21 -6.66 -4.86
C LYS A 380 -19.14 -5.69 -5.58
N ALA A 381 -18.91 -5.43 -6.86
CA ALA A 381 -19.83 -4.64 -7.68
C ALA A 381 -21.19 -5.32 -7.82
N ASP A 382 -21.20 -6.62 -8.13
CA ASP A 382 -22.43 -7.39 -8.30
C ASP A 382 -23.21 -7.53 -6.98
N ALA A 383 -22.50 -7.74 -5.85
CA ALA A 383 -23.12 -7.80 -4.53
C ALA A 383 -23.79 -6.46 -4.16
N LEU A 384 -23.08 -5.34 -4.34
CA LEU A 384 -23.64 -4.00 -4.04
C LEU A 384 -24.83 -3.69 -4.96
N LYS A 385 -24.73 -4.04 -6.24
CA LYS A 385 -25.85 -3.87 -7.19
C LYS A 385 -27.10 -4.61 -6.72
N ALA A 386 -26.95 -5.88 -6.32
CA ALA A 386 -28.06 -6.68 -5.82
C ALA A 386 -28.72 -6.08 -4.56
N GLU A 387 -27.91 -5.56 -3.62
CA GLU A 387 -28.44 -4.89 -2.42
C GLU A 387 -29.08 -3.54 -2.75
N THR A 388 -28.53 -2.79 -3.71
CA THR A 388 -29.12 -1.53 -4.20
C THR A 388 -30.51 -1.74 -4.83
N GLU A 389 -30.69 -2.82 -5.60
CA GLU A 389 -31.98 -3.19 -6.16
C GLU A 389 -33.01 -3.55 -5.07
N LYS A 390 -32.58 -4.15 -3.96
CA LYS A 390 -33.48 -4.43 -2.82
C LYS A 390 -33.97 -3.14 -2.12
N LEU A 391 -33.19 -2.05 -2.12
CA LEU A 391 -33.63 -0.78 -1.57
C LEU A 391 -34.89 -0.25 -2.26
N GLU A 392 -35.05 -0.46 -3.56
CA GLU A 392 -36.23 -0.06 -4.31
C GLU A 392 -37.48 -0.78 -3.81
N ASN A 393 -37.38 -2.05 -3.47
CA ASN A 393 -38.47 -2.85 -2.93
C ASN A 393 -38.83 -2.44 -1.49
N LEU A 394 -37.84 -2.02 -0.71
CA LEU A 394 -38.04 -1.55 0.66
C LEU A 394 -38.63 -0.12 0.73
N ASN A 395 -38.45 0.65 -0.33
CA ASN A 395 -38.91 2.04 -0.44
C ASN A 395 -39.73 2.22 -1.73
N PRO A 396 -40.90 1.55 -1.87
CA PRO A 396 -41.70 1.63 -3.10
C PRO A 396 -42.14 3.09 -3.34
N LYS A 397 -41.98 3.57 -4.56
CA LYS A 397 -42.52 4.87 -4.96
C LYS A 397 -44.02 4.86 -4.71
N PRO A 398 -44.61 5.94 -4.12
CA PRO A 398 -46.07 6.04 -4.03
C PRO A 398 -46.68 5.92 -5.42
N GLU A 399 -47.69 5.08 -5.56
CA GLU A 399 -48.43 4.99 -6.82
C GLU A 399 -48.93 6.37 -7.23
N PRO A 400 -48.80 6.77 -8.51
CA PRO A 400 -49.35 8.05 -8.96
C PRO A 400 -50.82 8.08 -8.66
N THR A 401 -51.24 9.07 -7.86
CA THR A 401 -52.67 9.27 -7.51
C THR A 401 -53.42 9.42 -8.83
N PRO A 402 -54.47 8.58 -9.10
CA PRO A 402 -55.22 8.71 -10.34
C PRO A 402 -55.78 10.13 -10.42
N GLU A 403 -55.49 10.82 -11.53
CA GLU A 403 -56.15 12.12 -11.81
C GLU A 403 -57.66 11.92 -11.80
N LEU A 404 -58.35 12.52 -10.85
CA LEU A 404 -59.80 12.62 -10.85
C LEU A 404 -60.19 13.33 -12.16
N LYS A 405 -60.62 12.59 -13.17
CA LYS A 405 -61.27 13.20 -14.31
C LYS A 405 -62.54 13.88 -13.83
N SER A 406 -62.52 15.21 -13.83
CA SER A 406 -63.77 16.00 -13.64
C SER A 406 -64.78 15.60 -14.66
N VAL A 407 -65.92 15.12 -14.20
CA VAL A 407 -67.13 14.87 -14.99
C VAL A 407 -67.78 16.18 -15.33
#